data_8fc1b0e06794ce6027860e8dd0e5fa27
#
_entry.id   8fc1b0e06794ce6027860e8dd0e5fa27
#
_cell.length_a   1.000
_cell.length_b   1.000
_cell.length_c   1.000
_cell.angle_alpha   90.00
_cell.angle_beta   90.00
_cell.angle_gamma   90.00
#
_symmetry.space_group_name_H-M   'P 1'
#
loop_
_entity.id
_entity.type
_entity.pdbx_description
1 polymer ?
#
loop_
_entity_poly.entity_id
_entity_poly.type
_entity_poly.pdbx_seq_one_letter_code
_entity_poly.pdbx_strand_id
1 'polypeptide(L)'
;MSAGFGERVKETALSLLFPRRCPVCGEIVMPKGQRICPPCVKKLDFVREPRCMKCGRSIDEEESRYCHSCETRERHFERNLALLFYDDCMRRCMAAVKYHHKKEYLAPLGRMLALKFSEELRRFEADCLLPVPLHRSRRRIRGFNQAEELARELARETGTPLFTDVLLREKKTVAQKSLGADARIRNLAAAFRVKEGCIEERKIRRVILVDDIYTTGSTLEASAQVLRAAGVEAIMCVCLCIVPED
;
A
#
# COMPACT_ATOMS: atom_id res chain seq x y z
N MET A 1 29.71 20.59 4.65
CA MET A 1 29.44 19.76 5.84
C MET A 1 28.64 20.48 6.96
N SER A 2 27.98 21.62 6.72
CA SER A 2 27.25 22.41 7.73
C SER A 2 25.71 22.33 7.68
N ALA A 3 25.11 21.69 6.67
CA ALA A 3 23.65 21.59 6.55
C ALA A 3 22.99 20.60 7.53
N GLY A 4 23.72 19.62 8.03
CA GLY A 4 23.15 18.57 8.88
C GLY A 4 22.91 18.91 10.36
N PHE A 5 23.55 19.96 10.89
CA PHE A 5 23.42 20.30 12.31
C PHE A 5 22.16 21.12 12.59
N GLY A 6 21.83 22.08 11.73
CA GLY A 6 20.61 22.90 11.85
C GLY A 6 19.30 22.13 11.67
N GLU A 7 19.27 21.12 10.79
CA GLU A 7 18.12 20.24 10.60
C GLU A 7 17.91 19.31 11.81
N ARG A 8 18.97 18.74 12.38
CA ARG A 8 18.89 17.91 13.60
C ARG A 8 18.37 18.68 14.81
N VAL A 9 18.79 19.94 14.98
CA VAL A 9 18.31 20.78 16.09
C VAL A 9 16.80 21.12 15.90
N LYS A 10 16.38 21.43 14.69
CA LYS A 10 14.95 21.65 14.37
C LYS A 10 14.10 20.39 14.56
N GLU A 11 14.56 19.23 14.12
CA GLU A 11 13.87 17.96 14.36
C GLU A 11 13.77 17.63 15.84
N THR A 12 14.81 17.88 16.62
CA THR A 12 14.82 17.64 18.07
C THR A 12 13.85 18.58 18.80
N ALA A 13 13.83 19.87 18.48
CA ALA A 13 12.92 20.84 19.05
C ALA A 13 11.45 20.55 18.68
N LEU A 14 11.18 20.21 17.40
CA LEU A 14 9.87 19.81 16.94
C LEU A 14 9.39 18.51 17.60
N SER A 15 10.29 17.55 17.83
CA SER A 15 9.95 16.28 18.50
C SER A 15 9.65 16.43 20.00
N LEU A 16 10.12 17.50 20.64
CA LEU A 16 9.78 17.85 22.02
C LEU A 16 8.38 18.48 22.12
N LEU A 17 8.01 19.33 21.16
CA LEU A 17 6.71 19.99 21.12
C LEU A 17 5.61 19.10 20.54
N PHE A 18 5.95 18.25 19.55
CA PHE A 18 5.05 17.33 18.87
C PHE A 18 5.62 15.90 18.88
N PRO A 19 5.57 15.21 20.03
CA PRO A 19 6.12 13.86 20.14
C PRO A 19 5.36 12.90 19.24
N ARG A 20 6.10 11.98 18.60
CA ARG A 20 5.51 10.95 17.74
C ARG A 20 4.58 10.06 18.54
N ARG A 21 3.40 9.79 18.00
CA ARG A 21 2.45 8.85 18.57
C ARG A 21 2.56 7.49 17.88
N CYS A 22 2.45 6.44 18.67
CA CYS A 22 2.51 5.06 18.20
C CYS A 22 1.24 4.72 17.39
N PRO A 23 1.36 4.15 16.17
CA PRO A 23 0.20 3.78 15.36
C PRO A 23 -0.64 2.64 15.96
N VAL A 24 -0.09 1.91 16.95
CA VAL A 24 -0.76 0.77 17.60
C VAL A 24 -1.51 1.18 18.87
N CYS A 25 -0.84 1.86 19.80
CA CYS A 25 -1.47 2.25 21.08
C CYS A 25 -1.95 3.71 21.12
N GLY A 26 -1.55 4.55 20.17
CA GLY A 26 -1.90 5.98 20.16
C GLY A 26 -1.07 6.85 21.12
N GLU A 27 -0.31 6.26 22.03
CA GLU A 27 0.51 6.94 23.02
C GLU A 27 1.83 7.47 22.44
N ILE A 28 2.52 8.32 23.18
CA ILE A 28 3.87 8.79 22.80
C ILE A 28 4.80 7.59 22.68
N VAL A 29 5.54 7.52 21.58
CA VAL A 29 6.48 6.43 21.33
C VAL A 29 7.62 6.44 22.34
N MET A 30 7.78 5.33 23.06
CA MET A 30 8.87 5.11 23.99
C MET A 30 9.59 3.80 23.71
N PRO A 31 10.93 3.73 23.88
CA PRO A 31 11.84 4.85 24.20
C PRO A 31 11.97 5.86 23.04
N LYS A 32 12.44 7.06 23.33
CA LYS A 32 12.71 8.10 22.31
C LYS A 32 13.63 7.54 21.21
N GLY A 33 13.38 7.94 19.97
CA GLY A 33 14.13 7.46 18.80
C GLY A 33 13.49 6.26 18.09
N GLN A 34 12.61 5.53 18.74
CA GLN A 34 11.80 4.49 18.10
C GLN A 34 10.70 5.10 17.23
N ARG A 35 10.18 4.31 16.29
CA ARG A 35 9.05 4.71 15.42
C ARG A 35 7.72 4.11 15.86
N ILE A 36 7.77 2.94 16.50
CA ILE A 36 6.68 2.22 17.12
C ILE A 36 7.20 1.70 18.46
N CYS A 37 6.39 1.69 19.50
CA CYS A 37 6.79 1.13 20.80
C CYS A 37 7.17 -0.35 20.66
N PRO A 38 8.31 -0.83 21.20
CA PRO A 38 8.71 -2.23 21.07
C PRO A 38 7.65 -3.25 21.52
N PRO A 39 6.90 -3.03 22.65
CA PRO A 39 5.79 -3.91 22.99
C PRO A 39 4.64 -3.90 21.97
N CYS A 40 4.46 -2.79 21.26
CA CYS A 40 3.42 -2.65 20.24
C CYS A 40 3.79 -3.36 18.93
N VAL A 41 5.07 -3.44 18.56
CA VAL A 41 5.53 -4.22 17.42
C VAL A 41 5.17 -5.70 17.60
N LYS A 42 5.27 -6.23 18.82
CA LYS A 42 4.90 -7.63 19.15
C LYS A 42 3.39 -7.91 19.04
N LYS A 43 2.56 -6.87 19.02
CA LYS A 43 1.10 -6.98 18.85
C LYS A 43 0.65 -6.94 17.39
N LEU A 44 1.58 -6.63 16.46
CA LEU A 44 1.26 -6.64 15.04
C LEU A 44 1.22 -8.08 14.54
N ASP A 45 0.14 -8.44 13.86
CA ASP A 45 -0.02 -9.76 13.27
C ASP A 45 0.55 -9.75 11.86
N PHE A 46 1.76 -10.28 11.72
CA PHE A 46 2.47 -10.36 10.45
C PHE A 46 1.93 -11.51 9.61
N VAL A 47 1.78 -11.27 8.31
CA VAL A 47 1.45 -12.34 7.36
C VAL A 47 2.57 -13.38 7.39
N ARG A 48 2.20 -14.65 7.60
CA ARG A 48 3.12 -15.79 7.82
C ARG A 48 3.40 -16.52 6.51
N GLU A 49 4.51 -17.23 6.45
CA GLU A 49 4.78 -18.22 5.41
C GLU A 49 4.13 -19.58 5.79
N PRO A 50 3.76 -20.41 4.81
CA PRO A 50 3.81 -20.15 3.39
C PRO A 50 2.75 -19.15 2.93
N ARG A 51 3.00 -18.50 1.79
CA ARG A 51 2.12 -17.47 1.23
C ARG A 51 1.65 -17.83 -0.17
N CYS A 52 0.41 -17.50 -0.45
CA CYS A 52 -0.11 -17.53 -1.81
C CYS A 52 0.78 -16.69 -2.75
N MET A 53 1.32 -17.32 -3.79
CA MET A 53 2.23 -16.67 -4.73
C MET A 53 1.57 -15.52 -5.51
N LYS A 54 0.24 -15.43 -5.50
CA LYS A 54 -0.52 -14.39 -6.21
C LYS A 54 -0.93 -13.25 -5.28
N CYS A 55 -1.74 -13.50 -4.26
CA CYS A 55 -2.28 -12.44 -3.40
C CYS A 55 -1.42 -12.15 -2.16
N GLY A 56 -0.44 -13.00 -1.82
CA GLY A 56 0.45 -12.81 -0.67
C GLY A 56 -0.19 -13.12 0.68
N ARG A 57 -1.38 -13.75 0.72
CA ARG A 57 -2.04 -14.22 1.94
C ARG A 57 -1.37 -15.49 2.45
N SER A 58 -1.32 -15.71 3.76
CA SER A 58 -0.90 -17.00 4.31
C SER A 58 -1.80 -18.12 3.81
N ILE A 59 -1.22 -19.28 3.56
CA ILE A 59 -1.91 -20.53 3.20
C ILE A 59 -1.51 -21.59 4.20
N ASP A 60 -2.43 -22.50 4.52
CA ASP A 60 -2.21 -23.53 5.54
C ASP A 60 -1.50 -24.77 5.00
N GLU A 61 -1.57 -25.00 3.68
CA GLU A 61 -0.97 -26.15 3.01
C GLU A 61 0.40 -25.79 2.43
N GLU A 62 1.47 -26.43 2.92
CA GLU A 62 2.83 -26.21 2.42
C GLU A 62 3.00 -26.59 0.93
N GLU A 63 2.20 -27.51 0.42
CA GLU A 63 2.25 -27.97 -0.96
C GLU A 63 1.46 -27.06 -1.93
N SER A 64 0.54 -26.24 -1.41
CA SER A 64 -0.25 -25.33 -2.25
C SER A 64 0.56 -24.08 -2.59
N ARG A 65 0.53 -23.70 -3.87
CA ARG A 65 1.15 -22.43 -4.35
C ARG A 65 0.20 -21.24 -4.29
N TYR A 66 -1.10 -21.49 -4.29
CA TYR A 66 -2.15 -20.47 -4.35
C TYR A 66 -3.24 -20.75 -3.31
N CYS A 67 -3.87 -19.72 -2.79
CA CYS A 67 -5.09 -19.87 -2.02
C CYS A 67 -6.27 -20.15 -2.95
N HIS A 68 -7.34 -20.73 -2.42
CA HIS A 68 -8.54 -21.10 -3.18
C HIS A 68 -9.06 -19.98 -4.09
N SER A 69 -9.10 -18.74 -3.58
CA SER A 69 -9.53 -17.57 -4.34
C SER A 69 -8.62 -17.22 -5.52
N CYS A 70 -7.34 -17.60 -5.48
CA CYS A 70 -6.37 -17.30 -6.55
C CYS A 70 -6.20 -18.45 -7.54
N GLU A 71 -6.60 -19.67 -7.19
CA GLU A 71 -6.67 -20.81 -8.12
C GLU A 71 -7.78 -20.62 -9.15
N THR A 72 -8.90 -20.05 -8.72
CA THR A 72 -10.11 -19.91 -9.56
C THR A 72 -10.20 -18.59 -10.30
N ARG A 73 -9.27 -17.64 -10.07
CA ARG A 73 -9.35 -16.29 -10.65
C ARG A 73 -8.04 -15.85 -11.27
N GLU A 74 -8.09 -15.49 -12.53
CA GLU A 74 -6.98 -14.78 -13.17
C GLU A 74 -6.76 -13.40 -12.56
N ARG A 75 -5.50 -12.98 -12.53
CA ARG A 75 -5.07 -11.67 -12.06
C ARG A 75 -4.14 -11.04 -13.09
N HIS A 76 -4.31 -9.75 -13.33
CA HIS A 76 -3.49 -8.98 -14.26
C HIS A 76 -2.19 -8.45 -13.63
N PHE A 77 -1.90 -8.85 -12.39
CA PHE A 77 -0.62 -8.61 -11.71
C PHE A 77 0.07 -9.93 -11.39
N GLU A 78 1.41 -9.91 -11.27
CA GLU A 78 2.23 -11.09 -11.00
C GLU A 78 2.03 -11.60 -9.58
N ARG A 79 2.18 -10.69 -8.61
CA ARG A 79 2.04 -11.00 -7.17
C ARG A 79 1.68 -9.76 -6.37
N ASN A 80 1.16 -9.98 -5.16
CA ASN A 80 1.00 -8.95 -4.15
C ASN A 80 1.84 -9.30 -2.91
N LEU A 81 2.52 -8.29 -2.35
CA LEU A 81 3.23 -8.38 -1.08
C LEU A 81 2.40 -7.67 -0.01
N ALA A 82 2.06 -8.38 1.07
CA ALA A 82 1.32 -7.82 2.19
C ALA A 82 2.09 -8.05 3.49
N LEU A 83 2.18 -7.01 4.34
CA LEU A 83 2.98 -7.07 5.56
C LEU A 83 2.20 -7.64 6.74
N LEU A 84 1.00 -7.14 6.99
CA LEU A 84 0.20 -7.39 8.18
C LEU A 84 -1.16 -7.96 7.84
N PHE A 85 -1.73 -8.75 8.74
CA PHE A 85 -3.15 -9.04 8.69
C PHE A 85 -3.98 -7.80 9.06
N TYR A 86 -5.13 -7.64 8.42
CA TYR A 86 -6.09 -6.58 8.74
C TYR A 86 -6.99 -7.01 9.89
N ASP A 87 -6.37 -7.17 11.06
CA ASP A 87 -6.98 -7.52 12.33
C ASP A 87 -7.61 -6.30 13.05
N ASP A 88 -8.08 -6.47 14.26
CA ASP A 88 -8.66 -5.40 15.06
C ASP A 88 -7.65 -4.29 15.39
N CYS A 89 -6.37 -4.62 15.57
CA CYS A 89 -5.30 -3.65 15.80
C CYS A 89 -5.14 -2.74 14.58
N MET A 90 -4.97 -3.34 13.39
CA MET A 90 -4.80 -2.59 12.15
C MET A 90 -6.09 -1.90 11.71
N ARG A 91 -7.26 -2.45 12.04
CA ARG A 91 -8.55 -1.78 11.80
C ARG A 91 -8.66 -0.46 12.57
N ARG A 92 -8.28 -0.43 13.86
CA ARG A 92 -8.22 0.81 14.66
C ARG A 92 -7.19 1.80 14.12
N CYS A 93 -5.98 1.33 13.80
CA CYS A 93 -4.93 2.15 13.22
C CYS A 93 -5.39 2.80 11.91
N MET A 94 -5.91 2.02 10.98
CA MET A 94 -6.37 2.52 9.68
C MET A 94 -7.62 3.39 9.78
N ALA A 95 -8.47 3.17 10.79
CA ALA A 95 -9.58 4.09 11.10
C ALA A 95 -9.04 5.45 11.56
N ALA A 96 -8.04 5.49 12.45
CA ALA A 96 -7.38 6.73 12.88
C ALA A 96 -6.75 7.47 11.69
N VAL A 97 -6.10 6.76 10.78
CA VAL A 97 -5.56 7.31 9.54
C VAL A 97 -6.68 7.89 8.66
N LYS A 98 -7.76 7.13 8.43
CA LYS A 98 -8.81 7.47 7.44
C LYS A 98 -9.78 8.54 7.92
N TYR A 99 -10.04 8.61 9.24
CA TYR A 99 -11.10 9.45 9.80
C TYR A 99 -10.63 10.48 10.83
N HIS A 100 -9.41 10.30 11.40
CA HIS A 100 -8.85 11.21 12.39
C HIS A 100 -7.56 11.89 11.93
N HIS A 101 -7.31 11.89 10.62
CA HIS A 101 -6.17 12.56 9.96
C HIS A 101 -4.79 12.18 10.49
N LYS A 102 -4.64 10.96 11.07
CA LYS A 102 -3.37 10.44 11.61
C LYS A 102 -2.47 9.88 10.51
N LYS A 103 -2.17 10.69 9.48
CA LYS A 103 -1.32 10.26 8.36
C LYS A 103 0.09 9.85 8.80
N GLU A 104 0.58 10.45 9.90
CA GLU A 104 1.89 10.17 10.49
C GLU A 104 2.08 8.70 10.90
N TYR A 105 0.99 7.95 11.09
CA TYR A 105 1.03 6.51 11.37
C TYR A 105 1.51 5.67 10.19
N LEU A 106 1.35 6.18 8.97
CA LEU A 106 1.74 5.45 7.76
C LEU A 106 3.26 5.42 7.56
N ALA A 107 4.00 6.44 7.99
CA ALA A 107 5.44 6.50 7.80
C ALA A 107 6.20 5.33 8.48
N PRO A 108 6.01 5.04 9.79
CA PRO A 108 6.68 3.89 10.41
C PRO A 108 6.24 2.55 9.83
N LEU A 109 4.96 2.40 9.48
CA LEU A 109 4.42 1.16 8.90
C LEU A 109 4.90 0.96 7.45
N GLY A 110 4.92 2.02 6.64
CA GLY A 110 5.43 1.99 5.27
C GLY A 110 6.93 1.67 5.21
N ARG A 111 7.72 2.21 6.15
CA ARG A 111 9.13 1.84 6.26
C ARG A 111 9.32 0.38 6.65
N MET A 112 8.52 -0.14 7.59
CA MET A 112 8.56 -1.55 7.96
C MET A 112 8.23 -2.45 6.76
N LEU A 113 7.21 -2.09 5.98
CA LEU A 113 6.83 -2.74 4.72
C LEU A 113 7.99 -2.75 3.72
N ALA A 114 8.62 -1.60 3.49
CA ALA A 114 9.74 -1.46 2.57
C ALA A 114 10.97 -2.30 2.98
N LEU A 115 11.31 -2.29 4.27
CA LEU A 115 12.44 -3.06 4.80
C LEU A 115 12.18 -4.57 4.72
N LYS A 116 10.94 -5.02 5.05
CA LYS A 116 10.59 -6.44 4.99
C LYS A 116 10.72 -7.02 3.58
N PHE A 117 10.32 -6.26 2.57
CA PHE A 117 10.31 -6.73 1.18
C PHE A 117 11.38 -6.06 0.31
N SER A 118 12.45 -5.54 0.93
CA SER A 118 13.49 -4.80 0.22
C SER A 118 14.15 -5.59 -0.91
N GLU A 119 14.31 -6.90 -0.74
CA GLU A 119 14.92 -7.77 -1.72
C GLU A 119 13.98 -8.04 -2.90
N GLU A 120 12.72 -8.38 -2.63
CA GLU A 120 11.68 -8.62 -3.65
C GLU A 120 11.42 -7.37 -4.48
N LEU A 121 11.36 -6.20 -3.81
CA LEU A 121 11.17 -4.92 -4.47
C LEU A 121 12.34 -4.58 -5.41
N ARG A 122 13.59 -4.82 -4.97
CA ARG A 122 14.77 -4.59 -5.82
C ARG A 122 14.85 -5.56 -6.99
N ARG A 123 14.60 -6.86 -6.75
CA ARG A 123 14.61 -7.88 -7.80
C ARG A 123 13.55 -7.65 -8.87
N PHE A 124 12.46 -6.99 -8.52
CA PHE A 124 11.40 -6.68 -9.49
C PHE A 124 11.82 -5.60 -10.48
N GLU A 125 12.81 -4.77 -10.18
CA GLU A 125 13.35 -3.73 -11.07
C GLU A 125 12.26 -2.84 -11.67
N ALA A 126 11.38 -2.31 -10.82
CA ALA A 126 10.30 -1.46 -11.27
C ALA A 126 10.79 -0.10 -11.78
N ASP A 127 10.23 0.36 -12.87
CA ASP A 127 10.47 1.71 -13.41
C ASP A 127 9.86 2.77 -12.48
N CYS A 128 8.76 2.44 -11.80
CA CYS A 128 8.11 3.35 -10.87
C CYS A 128 7.18 2.66 -9.87
N LEU A 129 6.85 3.43 -8.82
CA LEU A 129 5.77 3.17 -7.88
C LEU A 129 4.54 3.98 -8.31
N LEU A 130 3.38 3.32 -8.36
CA LEU A 130 2.09 3.94 -8.66
C LEU A 130 1.14 3.71 -7.47
N PRO A 131 0.79 4.73 -6.68
CA PRO A 131 -0.21 4.59 -5.64
C PRO A 131 -1.60 4.50 -6.24
N VAL A 132 -2.44 3.57 -5.75
CA VAL A 132 -3.85 3.51 -6.11
C VAL A 132 -4.53 4.83 -5.75
N PRO A 133 -5.14 5.54 -6.71
CA PRO A 133 -5.70 6.85 -6.46
C PRO A 133 -7.03 6.78 -5.71
N LEU A 134 -7.22 7.69 -4.77
CA LEU A 134 -8.52 7.96 -4.17
C LEU A 134 -9.41 8.78 -5.12
N HIS A 135 -10.72 8.55 -5.04
CA HIS A 135 -11.67 9.47 -5.67
C HIS A 135 -11.54 10.88 -5.08
N ARG A 136 -11.70 11.92 -5.91
CA ARG A 136 -11.52 13.35 -5.52
C ARG A 136 -12.28 13.73 -4.24
N SER A 137 -13.51 13.23 -4.06
CA SER A 137 -14.29 13.51 -2.84
C SER A 137 -13.65 12.97 -1.57
N ARG A 138 -13.10 11.73 -1.62
CA ARG A 138 -12.40 11.14 -0.48
C ARG A 138 -11.08 11.85 -0.20
N ARG A 139 -10.34 12.22 -1.26
CA ARG A 139 -9.09 12.98 -1.13
C ARG A 139 -9.35 14.36 -0.49
N ARG A 140 -10.44 15.02 -0.86
CA ARG A 140 -10.83 16.32 -0.27
C ARG A 140 -11.15 16.21 1.22
N ILE A 141 -11.89 15.17 1.63
CA ILE A 141 -12.25 14.93 3.04
C ILE A 141 -11.04 14.53 3.88
N ARG A 142 -10.17 13.67 3.36
CA ARG A 142 -9.01 13.14 4.10
C ARG A 142 -7.79 14.05 4.06
N GLY A 143 -7.66 14.90 3.04
CA GLY A 143 -6.50 15.75 2.80
C GLY A 143 -5.31 15.04 2.15
N PHE A 144 -5.27 13.71 2.15
CA PHE A 144 -4.16 12.90 1.61
C PHE A 144 -4.65 11.55 1.06
N ASN A 145 -3.77 10.84 0.36
CA ASN A 145 -3.99 9.47 -0.12
C ASN A 145 -3.08 8.51 0.67
N GLN A 146 -3.63 7.50 1.33
CA GLN A 146 -2.92 6.53 2.14
C GLN A 146 -1.88 5.74 1.33
N ALA A 147 -2.29 5.29 0.14
CA ALA A 147 -1.42 4.57 -0.77
C ALA A 147 -0.23 5.43 -1.22
N GLU A 148 -0.45 6.74 -1.42
CA GLU A 148 0.61 7.70 -1.77
C GLU A 148 1.61 7.88 -0.61
N GLU A 149 1.15 7.99 0.63
CA GLU A 149 2.04 8.09 1.79
C GLU A 149 2.88 6.82 1.98
N LEU A 150 2.28 5.63 1.80
CA LEU A 150 3.02 4.35 1.81
C LEU A 150 4.03 4.28 0.67
N ALA A 151 3.63 4.67 -0.55
CA ALA A 151 4.51 4.67 -1.71
C ALA A 151 5.70 5.65 -1.55
N ARG A 152 5.53 6.76 -0.83
CA ARG A 152 6.64 7.68 -0.48
C ARG A 152 7.69 7.00 0.40
N GLU A 153 7.27 6.21 1.38
CA GLU A 153 8.21 5.47 2.22
C GLU A 153 8.92 4.37 1.42
N LEU A 154 8.19 3.65 0.56
CA LEU A 154 8.79 2.67 -0.36
C LEU A 154 9.83 3.35 -1.28
N ALA A 155 9.49 4.49 -1.89
CA ALA A 155 10.40 5.26 -2.74
C ALA A 155 11.69 5.69 -2.01
N ARG A 156 11.57 6.12 -0.75
CA ARG A 156 12.73 6.51 0.06
C ARG A 156 13.68 5.35 0.37
N GLU A 157 13.13 4.17 0.61
CA GLU A 157 13.94 2.99 0.99
C GLU A 157 14.50 2.24 -0.24
N THR A 158 13.80 2.29 -1.39
CA THR A 158 14.20 1.56 -2.61
C THR A 158 14.90 2.43 -3.64
N GLY A 159 14.72 3.75 -3.60
CA GLY A 159 15.15 4.68 -4.65
C GLY A 159 14.27 4.64 -5.91
N THR A 160 13.21 3.82 -5.95
CA THR A 160 12.32 3.71 -7.10
C THR A 160 11.49 5.00 -7.26
N PRO A 161 11.40 5.57 -8.48
CA PRO A 161 10.62 6.77 -8.75
C PRO A 161 9.14 6.62 -8.37
N LEU A 162 8.54 7.65 -7.79
CA LEU A 162 7.13 7.69 -7.44
C LEU A 162 6.37 8.62 -8.39
N PHE A 163 5.38 8.10 -9.11
CA PHE A 163 4.49 8.88 -9.94
C PHE A 163 3.05 8.82 -9.41
N THR A 164 2.47 9.98 -9.12
CA THR A 164 1.11 10.10 -8.54
C THR A 164 0.09 10.58 -9.57
N ASP A 165 0.52 10.86 -10.79
CA ASP A 165 -0.25 11.47 -11.89
C ASP A 165 -0.48 10.54 -13.08
N VAL A 166 0.03 9.30 -13.04
CA VAL A 166 -0.11 8.31 -14.12
C VAL A 166 -1.47 7.59 -14.04
N LEU A 167 -1.77 7.01 -12.88
CA LEU A 167 -3.05 6.32 -12.65
C LEU A 167 -4.04 7.28 -11.99
N LEU A 168 -5.20 7.48 -12.60
CA LEU A 168 -6.22 8.43 -12.17
C LEU A 168 -7.54 7.72 -11.84
N ARG A 169 -8.31 8.27 -10.89
CA ARG A 169 -9.66 7.81 -10.56
C ARG A 169 -10.67 8.92 -10.77
N GLU A 170 -11.49 8.77 -11.81
CA GLU A 170 -12.44 9.82 -12.23
C GLU A 170 -13.83 9.63 -11.66
N LYS A 171 -14.32 8.40 -11.60
CA LYS A 171 -15.70 8.12 -11.16
C LYS A 171 -15.76 7.64 -9.72
N LYS A 172 -16.77 8.11 -8.99
CA LYS A 172 -17.15 7.57 -7.69
C LYS A 172 -17.93 6.28 -7.96
N THR A 173 -17.31 5.13 -7.71
CA THR A 173 -18.03 3.87 -7.77
C THR A 173 -18.91 3.72 -6.53
N VAL A 174 -20.21 3.50 -6.74
CA VAL A 174 -21.14 3.10 -5.69
C VAL A 174 -20.85 1.64 -5.37
N ALA A 175 -20.62 1.30 -4.09
CA ALA A 175 -20.50 -0.08 -3.67
C ALA A 175 -21.88 -0.76 -3.80
N GLN A 176 -22.13 -1.42 -4.91
CA GLN A 176 -23.32 -2.23 -5.09
C GLN A 176 -23.07 -3.60 -4.45
N LYS A 177 -23.73 -3.86 -3.34
CA LYS A 177 -23.62 -5.12 -2.60
C LYS A 177 -24.13 -6.34 -3.39
N SER A 178 -24.95 -6.12 -4.41
CA SER A 178 -25.60 -7.14 -5.25
C SER A 178 -24.78 -7.62 -6.45
N LEU A 179 -23.65 -6.98 -6.78
CA LEU A 179 -22.83 -7.36 -7.94
C LEU A 179 -21.91 -8.53 -7.61
N GLY A 180 -21.86 -9.52 -8.50
CA GLY A 180 -20.83 -10.56 -8.51
C GLY A 180 -19.42 -9.98 -8.62
N ALA A 181 -18.39 -10.80 -8.31
CA ALA A 181 -17.00 -10.36 -8.24
C ALA A 181 -16.50 -9.70 -9.54
N ASP A 182 -16.79 -10.30 -10.69
CA ASP A 182 -16.34 -9.80 -12.01
C ASP A 182 -17.04 -8.51 -12.42
N ALA A 183 -18.34 -8.39 -12.14
CA ALA A 183 -19.09 -7.16 -12.39
C ALA A 183 -18.56 -6.01 -11.50
N ARG A 184 -18.12 -6.32 -10.28
CA ARG A 184 -17.47 -5.36 -9.38
C ARG A 184 -16.12 -4.91 -9.91
N ILE A 185 -15.29 -5.82 -10.44
CA ILE A 185 -14.01 -5.49 -11.06
C ILE A 185 -14.23 -4.60 -12.28
N ARG A 186 -15.13 -4.96 -13.21
CA ARG A 186 -15.45 -4.14 -14.39
C ARG A 186 -15.94 -2.73 -14.01
N ASN A 187 -16.82 -2.63 -13.02
CA ASN A 187 -17.31 -1.34 -12.53
C ASN A 187 -16.20 -0.48 -11.90
N LEU A 188 -15.25 -1.13 -11.22
CA LEU A 188 -14.06 -0.45 -10.67
C LEU A 188 -13.09 -0.06 -11.78
N ALA A 189 -12.84 -0.92 -12.77
CA ALA A 189 -11.95 -0.63 -13.90
C ALA A 189 -12.44 0.60 -14.69
N ALA A 190 -13.74 0.72 -14.92
CA ALA A 190 -14.35 1.89 -15.55
C ALA A 190 -14.20 3.22 -14.75
N ALA A 191 -13.73 3.14 -13.49
CA ALA A 191 -13.45 4.32 -12.67
C ALA A 191 -11.99 4.76 -12.73
N PHE A 192 -11.10 3.90 -13.21
CA PHE A 192 -9.68 4.21 -13.37
C PHE A 192 -9.35 4.51 -14.84
N ARG A 193 -8.35 5.32 -15.05
CA ARG A 193 -7.70 5.52 -16.35
C ARG A 193 -6.22 5.82 -16.17
N VAL A 194 -5.44 5.51 -17.19
CA VAL A 194 -4.07 5.98 -17.31
C VAL A 194 -4.09 7.33 -18.03
N LYS A 195 -3.27 8.26 -17.56
CA LYS A 195 -3.07 9.55 -18.25
C LYS A 195 -2.43 9.29 -19.60
N GLU A 196 -3.01 9.85 -20.65
CA GLU A 196 -2.60 9.67 -22.03
C GLU A 196 -1.11 10.05 -22.23
N GLY A 197 -0.38 9.26 -23.01
CA GLY A 197 1.03 9.45 -23.34
C GLY A 197 2.02 9.14 -22.21
N CYS A 198 1.57 9.05 -20.94
CA CYS A 198 2.47 8.92 -19.80
C CYS A 198 3.30 7.63 -19.78
N ILE A 199 2.77 6.54 -20.27
CA ILE A 199 3.46 5.23 -20.29
C ILE A 199 4.60 5.26 -21.26
N GLU A 200 4.36 5.71 -22.49
CA GLU A 200 5.33 5.79 -23.58
C GLU A 200 6.40 6.85 -23.30
N GLU A 201 5.99 8.06 -22.94
CA GLU A 201 6.90 9.18 -22.66
C GLU A 201 7.90 8.87 -21.55
N ARG A 202 7.43 8.20 -20.49
CA ARG A 202 8.25 7.82 -19.32
C ARG A 202 8.87 6.43 -19.46
N LYS A 203 8.60 5.71 -20.56
CA LYS A 203 9.07 4.34 -20.85
C LYS A 203 8.74 3.37 -19.74
N ILE A 204 7.52 3.46 -19.19
CA ILE A 204 7.07 2.63 -18.06
C ILE A 204 6.66 1.26 -18.59
N ARG A 205 7.39 0.21 -18.17
CA ARG A 205 7.08 -1.19 -18.49
C ARG A 205 6.76 -2.00 -17.25
N ARG A 206 7.45 -1.74 -16.14
CA ARG A 206 7.37 -2.51 -14.90
C ARG A 206 6.96 -1.59 -13.76
N VAL A 207 5.85 -1.87 -13.10
CA VAL A 207 5.32 -0.99 -12.04
C VAL A 207 5.10 -1.74 -10.73
N ILE A 208 5.32 -1.06 -9.63
CA ILE A 208 4.84 -1.48 -8.31
C ILE A 208 3.59 -0.67 -8.00
N LEU A 209 2.44 -1.33 -7.95
CA LEU A 209 1.16 -0.74 -7.59
C LEU A 209 0.95 -0.82 -6.08
N VAL A 210 0.75 0.32 -5.41
CA VAL A 210 0.69 0.40 -3.95
C VAL A 210 -0.73 0.71 -3.48
N ASP A 211 -1.23 -0.05 -2.50
CA ASP A 211 -2.52 0.23 -1.82
C ASP A 211 -2.38 0.05 -0.30
N ASP A 212 -3.37 0.49 0.48
CA ASP A 212 -3.34 0.37 1.94
C ASP A 212 -3.82 -1.01 2.42
N ILE A 213 -4.91 -1.54 1.86
CA ILE A 213 -5.53 -2.80 2.31
C ILE A 213 -5.96 -3.66 1.12
N TYR A 214 -5.46 -4.88 1.06
CA TYR A 214 -5.95 -5.92 0.19
C TYR A 214 -7.14 -6.62 0.85
N THR A 215 -8.33 -6.42 0.33
CA THR A 215 -9.55 -7.16 0.76
C THR A 215 -9.80 -8.34 -0.17
N THR A 216 -10.56 -8.13 -1.23
CA THR A 216 -10.80 -9.09 -2.32
C THR A 216 -9.81 -8.95 -3.47
N GLY A 217 -8.95 -7.94 -3.43
CA GLY A 217 -8.04 -7.58 -4.51
C GLY A 217 -8.70 -6.85 -5.69
N SER A 218 -10.00 -6.59 -5.64
CA SER A 218 -10.73 -6.00 -6.79
C SER A 218 -10.20 -4.63 -7.21
N THR A 219 -9.71 -3.81 -6.26
CA THR A 219 -9.16 -2.49 -6.58
C THR A 219 -7.83 -2.61 -7.34
N LEU A 220 -6.93 -3.47 -6.84
CA LEU A 220 -5.65 -3.73 -7.49
C LEU A 220 -5.85 -4.39 -8.85
N GLU A 221 -6.75 -5.35 -8.94
CA GLU A 221 -7.10 -6.02 -10.18
C GLU A 221 -7.62 -5.05 -11.23
N ALA A 222 -8.58 -4.20 -10.87
CA ALA A 222 -9.12 -3.17 -11.76
C ALA A 222 -8.05 -2.16 -12.22
N SER A 223 -7.15 -1.78 -11.31
CA SER A 223 -6.03 -0.89 -11.63
C SER A 223 -5.01 -1.56 -12.54
N ALA A 224 -4.71 -2.85 -12.29
CA ALA A 224 -3.80 -3.65 -13.11
C ALA A 224 -4.34 -3.85 -14.53
N GLN A 225 -5.64 -4.14 -14.70
CA GLN A 225 -6.28 -4.24 -16.02
C GLN A 225 -6.09 -2.98 -16.85
N VAL A 226 -6.33 -1.81 -16.26
CA VAL A 226 -6.19 -0.52 -16.94
C VAL A 226 -4.73 -0.22 -17.31
N LEU A 227 -3.78 -0.57 -16.44
CA LEU A 227 -2.35 -0.42 -16.70
C LEU A 227 -1.86 -1.38 -17.79
N ARG A 228 -2.31 -2.64 -17.78
CA ARG A 228 -2.02 -3.61 -18.86
C ARG A 228 -2.55 -3.14 -20.20
N ALA A 229 -3.78 -2.65 -20.24
CA ALA A 229 -4.39 -2.09 -21.47
C ALA A 229 -3.63 -0.86 -21.99
N ALA A 230 -2.93 -0.14 -21.11
CA ALA A 230 -2.06 0.99 -21.48
C ALA A 230 -0.62 0.58 -21.83
N GLY A 231 -0.28 -0.74 -21.91
CA GLY A 231 1.01 -1.22 -22.34
C GLY A 231 2.01 -1.54 -21.22
N VAL A 232 1.61 -1.53 -19.95
CA VAL A 232 2.48 -1.99 -18.84
C VAL A 232 2.69 -3.51 -18.93
N GLU A 233 3.95 -3.94 -18.94
CA GLU A 233 4.34 -5.34 -19.17
C GLU A 233 4.39 -6.18 -17.89
N ALA A 234 4.71 -5.59 -16.74
CA ALA A 234 4.79 -6.30 -15.46
C ALA A 234 4.26 -5.45 -14.31
N ILE A 235 3.47 -6.06 -13.42
CA ILE A 235 2.83 -5.36 -12.30
C ILE A 235 3.02 -6.19 -11.03
N MET A 236 3.76 -5.66 -10.07
CA MET A 236 3.77 -6.15 -8.69
C MET A 236 2.85 -5.26 -7.85
N CYS A 237 2.11 -5.85 -6.94
CA CYS A 237 1.30 -5.11 -5.97
C CYS A 237 1.95 -5.14 -4.59
N VAL A 238 1.78 -4.07 -3.82
CA VAL A 238 2.24 -3.97 -2.44
C VAL A 238 1.14 -3.34 -1.59
N CYS A 239 0.77 -4.01 -0.51
CA CYS A 239 -0.22 -3.54 0.46
C CYS A 239 0.34 -3.55 1.88
N LEU A 240 -0.08 -2.59 2.70
CA LEU A 240 0.26 -2.62 4.11
C LEU A 240 -0.43 -3.80 4.80
N CYS A 241 -1.72 -3.99 4.53
CA CYS A 241 -2.53 -5.03 5.16
C CYS A 241 -3.24 -5.92 4.14
N ILE A 242 -3.56 -7.13 4.57
CA ILE A 242 -4.41 -8.08 3.85
C ILE A 242 -5.46 -8.67 4.82
N VAL A 243 -6.70 -8.79 4.32
CA VAL A 243 -7.77 -9.47 5.07
C VAL A 243 -7.53 -10.98 5.01
N PRO A 244 -7.58 -11.72 6.13
CA PRO A 244 -7.55 -13.19 6.11
C PRO A 244 -8.64 -13.76 5.21
N GLU A 245 -8.48 -14.98 4.74
CA GLU A 245 -9.56 -15.76 4.13
C GLU A 245 -10.34 -16.42 5.28
N ASP A 246 -11.67 -16.30 5.26
CA ASP A 246 -12.57 -16.97 6.21
C ASP A 246 -12.63 -18.46 5.94
#